data_5299a11a7584c2c32391ad18b99ab090
#
_entry.id   5299a11a7584c2c32391ad18b99ab090
#
_cell.length_a   1.000
_cell.length_b   1.000
_cell.length_c   1.000
_cell.angle_alpha   90.00
_cell.angle_beta   90.00
_cell.angle_gamma   90.00
#
_symmetry.space_group_name_H-M   'P 1'
#
loop_
_entity.id
_entity.type
_entity.pdbx_description
1 polymer ?
#
loop_
_entity_poly.entity_id
_entity_poly.type
_entity_poly.pdbx_seq_one_letter_code
_entity_poly.pdbx_strand_id
1 'polypeptide(L)'
;SSKACAEILIQSYQKSFFCDLKNSPGISSVRAGNVIGGGDFSPDRLVPDLYRAITSKNKLLLRNPLATRPWQHVLEPIAGYIKVAEDLFKSGAVANNSWNFGPTLSDVRSVEEVSELFCSSWGVSNILDYDNSEQPHEASLLSLDISKAFFKLNWSPKWSLENAIERTAKWYQFFDEKKDILNLSYQQIDEYFSD
;
A
#
# COMPACT_ATOMS: atom_id res chain seq x y z
N SER A 1 -16.40 8.13 -0.61
CA SER A 1 -16.66 9.32 -1.43
C SER A 1 -15.70 10.48 -1.21
N SER A 2 -14.99 10.61 -0.07
CA SER A 2 -13.99 11.68 0.16
C SER A 2 -12.88 11.74 -0.89
N LYS A 3 -12.37 10.59 -1.34
CA LYS A 3 -11.38 10.53 -2.42
C LYS A 3 -11.93 11.03 -3.76
N ALA A 4 -13.20 10.76 -4.06
CA ALA A 4 -13.84 11.27 -5.27
C ALA A 4 -14.00 12.81 -5.23
N CYS A 5 -14.33 13.36 -4.07
CA CYS A 5 -14.37 14.83 -3.89
C CYS A 5 -12.99 15.46 -4.09
N ALA A 6 -11.92 14.84 -3.59
CA ALA A 6 -10.55 15.30 -3.83
C ALA A 6 -10.19 15.30 -5.33
N GLU A 7 -10.57 14.27 -6.08
CA GLU A 7 -10.35 14.21 -7.54
C GLU A 7 -11.09 15.32 -8.28
N ILE A 8 -12.35 15.59 -7.91
CA ILE A 8 -13.14 16.70 -8.51
C ILE A 8 -12.47 18.04 -8.22
N LEU A 9 -12.01 18.25 -6.98
CA LEU A 9 -11.32 19.47 -6.59
C LEU A 9 -10.01 19.66 -7.37
N ILE A 10 -9.18 18.61 -7.47
CA ILE A 10 -7.93 18.65 -8.24
C ILE A 10 -8.20 19.01 -9.70
N GLN A 11 -9.19 18.37 -10.34
CA GLN A 11 -9.56 18.69 -11.72
C GLN A 11 -10.05 20.13 -11.88
N SER A 12 -10.81 20.65 -10.90
CA SER A 12 -11.25 22.05 -10.90
C SER A 12 -10.06 23.00 -10.83
N TYR A 13 -9.09 22.74 -9.94
CA TYR A 13 -7.86 23.53 -9.83
C TYR A 13 -7.03 23.49 -11.11
N GLN A 14 -6.83 22.30 -11.69
CA GLN A 14 -6.12 22.15 -12.96
C GLN A 14 -6.73 23.04 -14.06
N LYS A 15 -8.06 23.02 -14.20
CA LYS A 15 -8.76 23.80 -15.23
C LYS A 15 -8.79 25.30 -14.97
N SER A 16 -8.84 25.71 -13.70
CA SER A 16 -9.00 27.11 -13.34
C SER A 16 -7.69 27.88 -13.21
N PHE A 17 -6.63 27.22 -12.73
CA PHE A 17 -5.38 27.89 -12.35
C PHE A 17 -4.15 27.36 -13.07
N PHE A 18 -4.21 26.13 -13.63
CA PHE A 18 -3.07 25.44 -14.21
C PHE A 18 -3.37 24.93 -15.63
N CYS A 19 -4.10 25.73 -16.40
CA CYS A 19 -4.52 25.38 -17.76
C CYS A 19 -3.50 25.76 -18.85
N ASP A 20 -2.53 26.63 -18.55
CA ASP A 20 -1.44 26.95 -19.47
C ASP A 20 -0.44 25.80 -19.52
N LEU A 21 -0.53 25.00 -20.57
CA LEU A 21 0.31 23.80 -20.73
C LEU A 21 1.82 24.10 -20.85
N LYS A 22 2.21 25.35 -21.13
CA LYS A 22 3.62 25.72 -21.30
C LYS A 22 4.25 26.26 -20.03
N ASN A 23 3.48 26.97 -19.21
CA ASN A 23 4.03 27.75 -18.09
C ASN A 23 3.46 27.33 -16.74
N SER A 24 2.40 26.51 -16.70
CA SER A 24 1.83 26.08 -15.43
C SER A 24 2.56 24.84 -14.87
N PRO A 25 2.70 24.75 -13.54
CA PRO A 25 3.20 23.55 -12.91
C PRO A 25 2.27 22.36 -13.16
N GLY A 26 2.85 21.18 -13.25
CA GLY A 26 2.08 19.94 -13.35
C GLY A 26 1.45 19.55 -12.03
N ILE A 27 0.21 19.07 -12.07
CA ILE A 27 -0.53 18.54 -10.93
C ILE A 27 -1.09 17.16 -11.28
N SER A 28 -0.79 16.17 -10.46
CA SER A 28 -1.34 14.83 -10.59
C SER A 28 -1.87 14.33 -9.26
N SER A 29 -2.90 13.49 -9.31
CA SER A 29 -3.32 12.72 -8.16
C SER A 29 -2.75 11.30 -8.22
N VAL A 30 -2.39 10.76 -7.07
CA VAL A 30 -1.88 9.40 -6.92
C VAL A 30 -2.70 8.65 -5.87
N ARG A 31 -3.02 7.40 -6.13
CA ARG A 31 -3.77 6.53 -5.23
C ARG A 31 -3.05 5.20 -5.11
N ALA A 32 -3.02 4.68 -3.89
CA ALA A 32 -2.48 3.36 -3.60
C ALA A 32 -3.56 2.41 -3.09
N GLY A 33 -3.32 1.12 -3.20
CA GLY A 33 -4.08 0.08 -2.54
C GLY A 33 -3.85 0.06 -1.03
N ASN A 34 -4.05 -1.12 -0.43
CA ASN A 34 -3.72 -1.33 0.97
C ASN A 34 -2.19 -1.45 1.10
N VAL A 35 -1.59 -0.45 1.71
CA VAL A 35 -0.13 -0.36 1.85
C VAL A 35 0.29 -0.97 3.19
N ILE A 36 1.29 -1.86 3.15
CA ILE A 36 1.93 -2.46 4.31
C ILE A 36 3.43 -2.14 4.31
N GLY A 37 4.04 -2.14 5.49
CA GLY A 37 5.47 -1.85 5.66
C GLY A 37 5.79 -1.67 7.12
N GLY A 38 7.06 -1.56 7.46
CA GLY A 38 7.51 -1.29 8.82
C GLY A 38 7.15 0.12 9.28
N GLY A 39 7.04 0.32 10.61
CA GLY A 39 6.89 1.64 11.22
C GLY A 39 5.45 2.19 11.30
N ASP A 40 4.45 1.47 10.84
CA ASP A 40 3.05 1.82 11.10
C ASP A 40 2.60 1.20 12.43
N PHE A 41 2.18 2.04 13.37
CA PHE A 41 1.62 1.62 14.65
C PHE A 41 0.18 2.13 14.86
N SER A 42 -0.48 2.53 13.77
CA SER A 42 -1.85 3.05 13.82
C SER A 42 -2.83 1.97 14.31
N PRO A 43 -3.81 2.33 15.13
CA PRO A 43 -4.88 1.41 15.53
C PRO A 43 -5.81 1.11 14.35
N ASP A 44 -6.54 0.00 14.45
CA ASP A 44 -7.52 -0.46 13.46
C ASP A 44 -6.91 -0.69 12.05
N ARG A 45 -5.64 -1.11 12.02
CA ARG A 45 -4.94 -1.54 10.82
C ARG A 45 -4.44 -2.96 10.98
N LEU A 46 -4.63 -3.78 9.94
CA LEU A 46 -4.39 -5.22 10.03
C LEU A 46 -2.99 -5.57 10.53
N VAL A 47 -1.94 -5.09 9.85
CA VAL A 47 -0.55 -5.45 10.20
C VAL A 47 -0.13 -4.91 11.58
N PRO A 48 -0.38 -3.64 11.94
CA PRO A 48 -0.17 -3.16 13.30
C PRO A 48 -0.94 -3.93 14.36
N ASP A 49 -2.17 -4.36 14.08
CA ASP A 49 -2.98 -5.13 15.02
C ASP A 49 -2.45 -6.56 15.17
N LEU A 50 -2.00 -7.21 14.08
CA LEU A 50 -1.29 -8.48 14.11
C LEU A 50 -0.01 -8.40 14.96
N TYR A 51 0.82 -7.37 14.72
CA TYR A 51 2.02 -7.13 15.53
C TYR A 51 1.69 -7.01 17.02
N ARG A 52 0.69 -6.21 17.39
CA ARG A 52 0.25 -6.04 18.79
C ARG A 52 -0.26 -7.36 19.38
N ALA A 53 -1.06 -8.11 18.65
CA ALA A 53 -1.58 -9.39 19.11
C ALA A 53 -0.46 -10.39 19.39
N ILE A 54 0.52 -10.49 18.46
CA ILE A 54 1.68 -11.38 18.60
C ILE A 54 2.50 -11.01 19.84
N THR A 55 2.90 -9.73 19.96
CA THR A 55 3.79 -9.30 21.06
C THR A 55 3.12 -9.33 22.42
N SER A 56 1.82 -9.08 22.50
CA SER A 56 1.04 -9.19 23.73
C SER A 56 0.53 -10.63 24.03
N LYS A 57 0.78 -11.59 23.11
CA LYS A 57 0.28 -12.96 23.19
C LYS A 57 -1.25 -13.06 23.30
N ASN A 58 -1.94 -12.13 22.67
CA ASN A 58 -3.38 -12.08 22.60
C ASN A 58 -3.87 -12.62 21.26
N LYS A 59 -5.15 -12.95 21.18
CA LYS A 59 -5.80 -13.25 19.91
C LYS A 59 -6.25 -11.99 19.20
N LEU A 60 -6.21 -12.01 17.87
CA LEU A 60 -6.76 -10.97 17.01
C LEU A 60 -8.09 -11.44 16.41
N LEU A 61 -9.15 -10.70 16.66
CA LEU A 61 -10.46 -10.95 16.06
C LEU A 61 -10.54 -10.32 14.67
N LEU A 62 -10.63 -11.15 13.63
CA LEU A 62 -10.84 -10.73 12.24
C LEU A 62 -12.33 -10.52 11.99
N ARG A 63 -12.73 -9.27 11.69
CA ARG A 63 -14.15 -8.91 11.46
C ARG A 63 -14.68 -9.32 10.08
N ASN A 64 -13.85 -9.18 9.03
CA ASN A 64 -14.20 -9.51 7.63
C ASN A 64 -13.09 -10.34 6.98
N PRO A 65 -12.88 -11.61 7.40
CA PRO A 65 -11.74 -12.42 6.95
C PRO A 65 -11.71 -12.65 5.45
N LEU A 66 -12.87 -12.80 4.81
CA LEU A 66 -12.98 -13.08 3.37
C LEU A 66 -12.91 -11.82 2.47
N ALA A 67 -12.88 -10.64 3.06
CA ALA A 67 -12.79 -9.41 2.27
C ALA A 67 -11.42 -9.31 1.60
N THR A 68 -11.40 -9.18 0.27
CA THR A 68 -10.15 -9.06 -0.50
C THR A 68 -9.73 -7.61 -0.64
N ARG A 69 -8.41 -7.37 -0.59
CA ARG A 69 -7.83 -6.04 -0.72
C ARG A 69 -6.58 -6.08 -1.60
N PRO A 70 -6.27 -4.99 -2.30
CA PRO A 70 -5.05 -4.86 -3.10
C PRO A 70 -3.85 -4.49 -2.20
N TRP A 71 -3.27 -5.49 -1.56
CA TRP A 71 -2.13 -5.33 -0.64
C TRP A 71 -0.82 -5.13 -1.40
N GLN A 72 0.02 -4.21 -0.93
CA GLN A 72 1.34 -3.96 -1.51
C GLN A 72 2.31 -3.39 -0.47
N HIS A 73 3.61 -3.60 -0.68
CA HIS A 73 4.64 -2.97 0.15
C HIS A 73 4.69 -1.46 -0.08
N VAL A 74 5.05 -0.69 0.94
CA VAL A 74 5.11 0.78 0.90
C VAL A 74 6.06 1.31 -0.19
N LEU A 75 7.11 0.59 -0.53
CA LEU A 75 8.05 0.99 -1.58
C LEU A 75 7.43 0.97 -2.98
N GLU A 76 6.41 0.13 -3.22
CA GLU A 76 5.71 0.06 -4.51
C GLU A 76 5.06 1.39 -4.90
N PRO A 77 4.13 1.94 -4.10
CA PRO A 77 3.52 3.22 -4.45
C PRO A 77 4.53 4.38 -4.37
N ILE A 78 5.51 4.36 -3.46
CA ILE A 78 6.54 5.40 -3.38
C ILE A 78 7.33 5.46 -4.69
N ALA A 79 7.78 4.33 -5.23
CA ALA A 79 8.46 4.29 -6.52
C ALA A 79 7.59 4.84 -7.65
N GLY A 80 6.29 4.51 -7.64
CA GLY A 80 5.32 5.09 -8.57
C GLY A 80 5.16 6.60 -8.42
N TYR A 81 5.12 7.11 -7.19
CA TYR A 81 5.01 8.55 -6.91
C TYR A 81 6.24 9.32 -7.38
N ILE A 82 7.44 8.75 -7.22
CA ILE A 82 8.69 9.33 -7.73
C ILE A 82 8.63 9.44 -9.26
N LYS A 83 8.18 8.38 -9.97
CA LYS A 83 8.01 8.43 -11.43
C LYS A 83 7.00 9.50 -11.88
N VAL A 84 5.89 9.65 -11.17
CA VAL A 84 4.92 10.73 -11.45
C VAL A 84 5.55 12.11 -11.22
N ALA A 85 6.30 12.28 -10.13
CA ALA A 85 6.99 13.53 -9.84
C ALA A 85 8.03 13.88 -10.92
N GLU A 86 8.80 12.91 -11.39
CA GLU A 86 9.75 13.08 -12.49
C GLU A 86 9.06 13.47 -13.80
N ASP A 87 7.92 12.85 -14.14
CA ASP A 87 7.15 13.17 -15.33
C ASP A 87 6.58 14.59 -15.26
N LEU A 88 6.01 14.97 -14.10
CA LEU A 88 5.53 16.33 -13.86
C LEU A 88 6.66 17.37 -13.93
N PHE A 89 7.83 17.04 -13.41
CA PHE A 89 9.00 17.94 -13.47
C PHE A 89 9.49 18.16 -14.90
N LYS A 90 9.45 17.12 -15.73
CA LYS A 90 9.90 17.17 -17.14
C LYS A 90 8.87 17.82 -18.06
N SER A 91 7.59 17.55 -17.85
CA SER A 91 6.52 17.82 -18.82
C SER A 91 5.50 18.90 -18.33
N GLY A 92 5.61 19.35 -17.08
CA GLY A 92 4.71 20.36 -16.51
C GLY A 92 3.24 19.94 -16.58
N ALA A 93 2.35 20.90 -16.89
CA ALA A 93 0.92 20.67 -16.97
C ALA A 93 0.47 19.67 -18.05
N VAL A 94 1.32 19.35 -19.03
CA VAL A 94 1.04 18.32 -20.03
C VAL A 94 0.95 16.92 -19.40
N ALA A 95 1.67 16.69 -18.29
CA ALA A 95 1.66 15.44 -17.54
C ALA A 95 0.52 15.33 -16.51
N ASN A 96 -0.38 16.33 -16.42
CA ASN A 96 -1.50 16.33 -15.48
C ASN A 96 -2.36 15.06 -15.66
N ASN A 97 -2.50 14.28 -14.58
CA ASN A 97 -3.19 13.00 -14.65
C ASN A 97 -3.61 12.49 -13.27
N SER A 98 -4.34 11.36 -13.27
CA SER A 98 -4.67 10.61 -12.06
C SER A 98 -4.14 9.17 -12.20
N TRP A 99 -3.47 8.66 -11.16
CA TRP A 99 -2.75 7.41 -11.20
C TRP A 99 -3.15 6.48 -10.07
N ASN A 100 -3.23 5.19 -10.38
CA ASN A 100 -3.41 4.14 -9.40
C ASN A 100 -2.14 3.27 -9.34
N PHE A 101 -1.71 2.96 -8.12
CA PHE A 101 -0.60 2.06 -7.82
C PHE A 101 -1.10 0.94 -6.92
N GLY A 102 -0.99 -0.28 -7.35
CA GLY A 102 -1.50 -1.46 -6.67
C GLY A 102 -0.77 -2.72 -7.10
N PRO A 103 -1.05 -3.85 -6.45
CA PRO A 103 -0.48 -5.13 -6.83
C PRO A 103 -1.06 -5.62 -8.15
N THR A 104 -0.49 -6.68 -8.69
CA THR A 104 -1.10 -7.46 -9.76
C THR A 104 -2.40 -8.13 -9.27
N LEU A 105 -3.26 -8.54 -10.18
CA LEU A 105 -4.50 -9.24 -9.79
C LEU A 105 -4.22 -10.56 -9.08
N SER A 106 -3.09 -11.21 -9.36
CA SER A 106 -2.66 -12.43 -8.68
C SER A 106 -2.32 -12.21 -7.20
N ASP A 107 -2.02 -10.99 -6.80
CA ASP A 107 -1.65 -10.61 -5.43
C ASP A 107 -2.80 -9.97 -4.64
N VAL A 108 -4.01 -9.94 -5.20
CA VAL A 108 -5.21 -9.56 -4.45
C VAL A 108 -5.60 -10.73 -3.54
N ARG A 109 -5.53 -10.53 -2.23
CA ARG A 109 -5.75 -11.57 -1.22
C ARG A 109 -6.75 -11.11 -0.17
N SER A 110 -7.38 -12.09 0.47
CA SER A 110 -8.26 -11.88 1.61
C SER A 110 -7.50 -11.39 2.86
N VAL A 111 -8.22 -10.78 3.77
CA VAL A 111 -7.68 -10.39 5.08
C VAL A 111 -7.14 -11.59 5.84
N GLU A 112 -7.83 -12.74 5.77
CA GLU A 112 -7.41 -14.00 6.38
C GLU A 112 -6.07 -14.48 5.81
N GLU A 113 -5.96 -14.63 4.48
CA GLU A 113 -4.72 -15.07 3.82
C GLU A 113 -3.52 -14.19 4.19
N VAL A 114 -3.69 -12.86 4.20
CA VAL A 114 -2.63 -11.92 4.60
C VAL A 114 -2.25 -12.10 6.07
N SER A 115 -3.25 -12.32 6.95
CA SER A 115 -3.01 -12.52 8.38
C SER A 115 -2.25 -13.83 8.62
N GLU A 116 -2.60 -14.91 7.93
CA GLU A 116 -1.92 -16.20 8.02
C GLU A 116 -0.49 -16.12 7.51
N LEU A 117 -0.26 -15.45 6.36
CA LEU A 117 1.08 -15.23 5.81
C LEU A 117 1.96 -14.42 6.78
N PHE A 118 1.41 -13.36 7.40
CA PHE A 118 2.15 -12.56 8.37
C PHE A 118 2.51 -13.38 9.62
N CYS A 119 1.54 -14.14 10.17
CA CYS A 119 1.77 -15.02 11.31
C CYS A 119 2.83 -16.09 11.00
N SER A 120 2.75 -16.71 9.82
CA SER A 120 3.74 -17.68 9.35
C SER A 120 5.14 -17.08 9.24
N SER A 121 5.25 -15.85 8.65
CA SER A 121 6.52 -15.13 8.56
C SER A 121 7.10 -14.74 9.91
N TRP A 122 6.25 -14.58 10.91
CA TRP A 122 6.67 -14.34 12.31
C TRP A 122 7.04 -15.64 13.05
N GLY A 123 6.58 -16.78 12.58
CA GLY A 123 6.78 -18.08 13.24
C GLY A 123 5.76 -18.36 14.36
N VAL A 124 4.56 -17.77 14.28
CA VAL A 124 3.48 -17.98 15.25
C VAL A 124 2.25 -18.60 14.61
N SER A 125 1.44 -19.27 15.41
CA SER A 125 0.17 -19.88 15.01
C SER A 125 -0.91 -19.67 16.06
N ASN A 126 -2.16 -19.92 15.69
CA ASN A 126 -3.32 -19.90 16.60
C ASN A 126 -3.60 -18.57 17.33
N ILE A 127 -3.26 -17.45 16.69
CA ILE A 127 -3.57 -16.11 17.23
C ILE A 127 -4.78 -15.46 16.56
N LEU A 128 -5.33 -16.05 15.52
CA LEU A 128 -6.48 -15.52 14.80
C LEU A 128 -7.78 -16.09 15.38
N ASP A 129 -8.73 -15.22 15.62
CA ASP A 129 -10.13 -15.56 15.88
C ASP A 129 -11.02 -14.89 14.83
N TYR A 130 -12.20 -15.43 14.58
CA TYR A 130 -13.07 -15.00 13.50
C TYR A 130 -14.40 -14.49 14.06
N ASP A 131 -14.79 -13.28 13.65
CA ASP A 131 -16.10 -12.72 13.99
C ASP A 131 -17.14 -13.22 13.02
N ASN A 132 -18.12 -13.97 13.52
CA ASN A 132 -19.24 -14.52 12.74
C ASN A 132 -20.48 -13.61 12.83
N SER A 133 -20.41 -12.44 13.46
CA SER A 133 -21.52 -11.49 13.52
C SER A 133 -21.74 -10.77 12.18
N GLU A 134 -22.97 -10.29 11.97
CA GLU A 134 -23.25 -9.43 10.81
C GLU A 134 -22.43 -8.13 10.92
N GLN A 135 -21.54 -7.92 9.94
CA GLN A 135 -20.73 -6.73 9.88
C GLN A 135 -21.42 -5.65 9.01
N PRO A 136 -21.15 -4.36 9.26
CA PRO A 136 -21.60 -3.28 8.38
C PRO A 136 -21.16 -3.55 6.93
N HIS A 137 -22.00 -3.15 5.98
CA HIS A 137 -21.73 -3.36 4.56
C HIS A 137 -20.40 -2.70 4.15
N GLU A 138 -19.39 -3.53 3.94
CA GLU A 138 -18.09 -3.16 3.39
C GLU A 138 -17.91 -3.85 2.04
N ALA A 139 -17.23 -3.19 1.09
CA ALA A 139 -16.92 -3.80 -0.19
C ALA A 139 -16.14 -5.10 0.03
N SER A 140 -16.72 -6.23 -0.32
CA SER A 140 -16.09 -7.55 -0.17
C SER A 140 -14.92 -7.73 -1.13
N LEU A 141 -15.01 -7.16 -2.33
CA LEU A 141 -13.99 -7.25 -3.37
C LEU A 141 -13.49 -5.85 -3.72
N LEU A 142 -12.22 -5.61 -3.56
CA LEU A 142 -11.57 -4.36 -3.96
C LEU A 142 -10.28 -4.67 -4.72
N SER A 143 -10.19 -4.18 -5.95
CA SER A 143 -8.98 -4.20 -6.76
C SER A 143 -8.71 -2.83 -7.36
N LEU A 144 -7.49 -2.60 -7.84
CA LEU A 144 -7.11 -1.38 -8.55
C LEU A 144 -6.68 -1.72 -9.96
N ASP A 145 -7.19 -0.98 -10.94
CA ASP A 145 -6.65 -1.01 -12.28
C ASP A 145 -5.38 -0.15 -12.34
N ILE A 146 -4.25 -0.81 -12.58
CA ILE A 146 -2.91 -0.21 -12.70
C ILE A 146 -2.44 -0.10 -14.16
N SER A 147 -3.26 -0.51 -15.13
CA SER A 147 -2.89 -0.55 -16.56
C SER A 147 -2.33 0.77 -17.06
N LYS A 148 -2.90 1.89 -16.60
CA LYS A 148 -2.43 3.21 -16.98
C LYS A 148 -1.00 3.50 -16.50
N ALA A 149 -0.67 3.16 -15.24
CA ALA A 149 0.67 3.31 -14.69
C ALA A 149 1.66 2.40 -15.43
N PHE A 150 1.25 1.17 -15.73
CA PHE A 150 2.04 0.23 -16.50
C PHE A 150 2.40 0.77 -17.88
N PHE A 151 1.40 1.15 -18.69
CA PHE A 151 1.64 1.54 -20.10
C PHE A 151 2.24 2.94 -20.25
N LYS A 152 1.91 3.90 -19.38
CA LYS A 152 2.33 5.30 -19.54
C LYS A 152 3.55 5.69 -18.71
N LEU A 153 3.74 5.10 -17.53
CA LEU A 153 4.88 5.38 -16.66
C LEU A 153 5.94 4.26 -16.67
N ASN A 154 5.69 3.17 -17.41
CA ASN A 154 6.50 1.97 -17.33
C ASN A 154 6.73 1.55 -15.86
N TRP A 155 5.63 1.54 -15.09
CA TRP A 155 5.62 1.15 -13.69
C TRP A 155 4.83 -0.14 -13.51
N SER A 156 5.41 -1.08 -12.81
CA SER A 156 4.75 -2.29 -12.33
C SER A 156 5.22 -2.60 -10.92
N PRO A 157 4.42 -3.29 -10.10
CA PRO A 157 4.89 -3.76 -8.82
C PRO A 157 6.03 -4.76 -9.02
N LYS A 158 7.05 -4.70 -8.16
CA LYS A 158 8.23 -5.57 -8.22
C LYS A 158 8.12 -6.73 -7.25
N TRP A 159 7.64 -6.48 -6.04
CA TRP A 159 7.55 -7.49 -5.01
C TRP A 159 6.17 -8.15 -4.99
N SER A 160 6.16 -9.48 -4.93
CA SER A 160 4.93 -10.22 -4.64
C SER A 160 4.41 -9.90 -3.24
N LEU A 161 3.17 -10.27 -2.97
CA LEU A 161 2.58 -10.08 -1.65
C LEU A 161 3.37 -10.83 -0.56
N GLU A 162 3.82 -12.05 -0.84
CA GLU A 162 4.62 -12.85 0.08
C GLU A 162 5.92 -12.11 0.45
N ASN A 163 6.62 -11.58 -0.54
CA ASN A 163 7.82 -10.76 -0.34
C ASN A 163 7.53 -9.50 0.47
N ALA A 164 6.42 -8.83 0.20
CA ALA A 164 5.99 -7.64 0.94
C ALA A 164 5.72 -7.94 2.41
N ILE A 165 5.03 -9.06 2.68
CA ILE A 165 4.70 -9.49 4.05
C ILE A 165 5.95 -9.93 4.80
N GLU A 166 6.83 -10.75 4.20
CA GLU A 166 8.08 -11.19 4.82
C GLU A 166 8.94 -10.01 5.26
N ARG A 167 9.15 -9.03 4.37
CA ARG A 167 9.94 -7.82 4.67
C ARG A 167 9.29 -6.98 5.75
N THR A 168 7.97 -6.86 5.72
CA THR A 168 7.22 -6.14 6.75
C THR A 168 7.33 -6.84 8.11
N ALA A 169 7.11 -8.15 8.18
CA ALA A 169 7.25 -8.94 9.41
C ALA A 169 8.67 -8.85 9.99
N LYS A 170 9.69 -8.99 9.13
CA LYS A 170 11.10 -8.86 9.51
C LYS A 170 11.41 -7.49 10.12
N TRP A 171 10.82 -6.42 9.57
CA TRP A 171 11.01 -5.07 10.11
C TRP A 171 10.47 -4.96 11.54
N TYR A 172 9.26 -5.47 11.81
CA TYR A 172 8.67 -5.46 13.15
C TYR A 172 9.43 -6.37 14.12
N GLN A 173 9.94 -7.53 13.67
CA GLN A 173 10.80 -8.39 14.49
C GLN A 173 12.09 -7.67 14.93
N PHE A 174 12.75 -6.96 14.00
CA PHE A 174 13.93 -6.16 14.31
C PHE A 174 13.62 -5.04 15.30
N PHE A 175 12.45 -4.40 15.15
CA PHE A 175 12.00 -3.38 16.08
C PHE A 175 11.77 -3.94 17.48
N ASP A 176 11.09 -5.07 17.61
CA ASP A 176 10.81 -5.74 18.88
C ASP A 176 12.10 -6.21 19.56
N GLU A 177 13.05 -6.74 18.81
CA GLU A 177 14.36 -7.17 19.27
C GLU A 177 15.35 -6.01 19.49
N LYS A 178 14.95 -4.76 19.28
CA LYS A 178 15.78 -3.55 19.39
C LYS A 178 17.04 -3.60 18.52
N LYS A 179 16.97 -4.24 17.37
CA LYS A 179 18.01 -4.28 16.35
C LYS A 179 18.04 -2.99 15.52
N ASP A 180 19.04 -2.85 14.67
CA ASP A 180 19.20 -1.68 13.79
C ASP A 180 18.17 -1.67 12.66
N ILE A 181 16.99 -1.09 12.95
CA ILE A 181 15.89 -0.94 11.98
C ILE A 181 16.21 0.07 10.87
N LEU A 182 17.08 1.04 11.13
CA LEU A 182 17.47 2.02 10.13
C LEU A 182 18.29 1.36 9.01
N ASN A 183 19.30 0.58 9.40
CA ASN A 183 20.09 -0.18 8.45
C ASN A 183 19.25 -1.19 7.67
N LEU A 184 18.32 -1.90 8.34
CA LEU A 184 17.38 -2.80 7.65
C LEU A 184 16.51 -2.05 6.63
N SER A 185 16.03 -0.85 6.98
CA SER A 185 15.21 -0.04 6.07
C SER A 185 16.01 0.39 4.84
N TYR A 186 17.27 0.80 5.00
CA TYR A 186 18.15 1.09 3.87
C TYR A 186 18.42 -0.13 3.01
N GLN A 187 18.66 -1.29 3.60
CA GLN A 187 18.83 -2.54 2.85
C GLN A 187 17.58 -2.87 2.02
N GLN A 188 16.37 -2.73 2.57
CA GLN A 188 15.13 -2.97 1.82
C GLN A 188 14.94 -1.96 0.68
N ILE A 189 15.33 -0.69 0.87
CA ILE A 189 15.30 0.33 -0.18
C ILE A 189 16.29 -0.03 -1.29
N ASP A 190 17.54 -0.37 -0.93
CA ASP A 190 18.56 -0.73 -1.90
C ASP A 190 18.16 -1.99 -2.69
N GLU A 191 17.67 -3.04 -2.02
CA GLU A 191 17.12 -4.23 -2.67
C GLU A 191 16.01 -3.86 -3.68
N TYR A 192 15.08 -3.00 -3.30
CA TYR A 192 13.96 -2.61 -4.15
C TYR A 192 14.39 -1.85 -5.40
N PHE A 193 15.39 -0.97 -5.29
CA PHE A 193 15.83 -0.13 -6.41
C PHE A 193 17.00 -0.72 -7.22
N SER A 194 17.63 -1.81 -6.75
CA SER A 194 18.71 -2.51 -7.49
C SER A 194 18.19 -3.48 -8.54
N ASP A 195 16.97 -3.95 -8.42
CA ASP A 195 16.25 -4.79 -9.38
C ASP A 195 15.47 -3.92 -10.40
#